data_5203ee10b7aefea39b1f41c1066f790b
#
_entry.id   5203ee10b7aefea39b1f41c1066f790b
#
_cell.length_a   1.000
_cell.length_b   1.000
_cell.length_c   1.000
_cell.angle_alpha   90.00
_cell.angle_beta   90.00
_cell.angle_gamma   90.00
#
_symmetry.space_group_name_H-M   'P 1'
#
loop_
_entity.id
_entity.type
_entity.pdbx_description
1 polymer ?
#
loop_
_entity_poly.entity_id
_entity_poly.type
_entity_poly.pdbx_seq_one_letter_code
_entity_poly.pdbx_strand_id
1 'polypeptide(L)'
;MFVAPGLIDIQINGFVGVDFSGPNLTVKEVKKATKALWKAGVTSYFPTIITSDFSRMKENFSVLAKAMKDPELKNSILGFHLEGPYISPIDGFRGAHLKKYTREPNWQEFLDLQNAANHNIKLITVAPELNGAIEFIEKCTNIGVIVSLGHH
;
A
#
# COMPACT_ATOMS: atom_id res chain seq x y z
N MET A 1 -21.07 -28.02 9.60
CA MET A 1 -20.31 -26.76 9.78
C MET A 1 -18.99 -26.93 9.06
N PHE A 2 -18.64 -26.01 8.16
CA PHE A 2 -17.33 -26.02 7.48
C PHE A 2 -16.41 -25.03 8.18
N VAL A 3 -15.17 -25.40 8.39
CA VAL A 3 -14.11 -24.54 8.93
C VAL A 3 -13.02 -24.40 7.87
N ALA A 4 -12.63 -23.17 7.57
CA ALA A 4 -11.58 -22.84 6.61
C ALA A 4 -10.64 -21.78 7.20
N PRO A 5 -9.40 -21.68 6.72
CA PRO A 5 -8.55 -20.53 7.00
C PRO A 5 -9.24 -19.23 6.57
N GLY A 6 -8.98 -18.14 7.30
CA GLY A 6 -9.45 -16.82 6.89
C GLY A 6 -8.81 -16.36 5.57
N LEU A 7 -9.52 -15.51 4.84
CA LEU A 7 -9.02 -14.93 3.59
C LEU A 7 -7.90 -13.94 3.87
N ILE A 8 -6.95 -13.87 2.94
CA ILE A 8 -5.87 -12.89 2.93
C ILE A 8 -6.09 -11.98 1.72
N ASP A 9 -6.20 -10.67 1.95
CA ASP A 9 -6.33 -9.68 0.88
C ASP A 9 -5.02 -8.89 0.76
N ILE A 10 -4.34 -8.99 -0.37
CA ILE A 10 -3.05 -8.34 -0.60
C ILE A 10 -3.15 -6.94 -1.23
N GLN A 11 -4.36 -6.48 -1.57
CA GLN A 11 -4.60 -5.16 -2.14
C GLN A 11 -5.96 -4.63 -1.73
N ILE A 12 -6.03 -3.87 -0.65
CA ILE A 12 -7.25 -3.24 -0.19
C ILE A 12 -7.05 -1.74 0.02
N ASN A 13 -7.75 -0.94 -0.78
CA ASN A 13 -7.62 0.53 -0.79
C ASN A 13 -8.41 1.19 0.35
N GLY A 14 -9.37 0.46 0.90
CA GLY A 14 -10.21 0.91 1.99
C GLY A 14 -11.43 0.02 2.17
N PHE A 15 -12.19 0.21 3.25
CA PHE A 15 -13.40 -0.57 3.52
C PHE A 15 -14.39 0.20 4.40
N VAL A 16 -15.68 0.00 4.21
CA VAL A 16 -16.81 0.62 4.97
C VAL A 16 -16.67 2.14 5.12
N GLY A 17 -16.32 2.81 4.02
CA GLY A 17 -16.16 4.27 3.98
C GLY A 17 -14.84 4.79 4.57
N VAL A 18 -13.90 3.92 4.89
CA VAL A 18 -12.51 4.28 5.21
C VAL A 18 -11.68 4.17 3.94
N ASP A 19 -10.93 5.21 3.60
CA ASP A 19 -9.96 5.25 2.52
C ASP A 19 -8.55 5.34 3.11
N PHE A 20 -7.70 4.33 2.87
CA PHE A 20 -6.34 4.31 3.39
C PHE A 20 -5.42 5.36 2.74
N SER A 21 -5.78 5.85 1.56
CA SER A 21 -5.08 6.93 0.86
C SER A 21 -5.72 8.30 1.06
N GLY A 22 -6.84 8.35 1.77
CA GLY A 22 -7.61 9.55 2.03
C GLY A 22 -6.89 10.55 2.95
N PRO A 23 -7.37 11.80 2.96
CA PRO A 23 -6.91 12.78 3.94
C PRO A 23 -7.40 12.42 5.35
N ASN A 24 -6.60 12.78 6.35
CA ASN A 24 -6.97 12.63 7.77
C ASN A 24 -7.23 11.18 8.23
N LEU A 25 -6.59 10.18 7.62
CA LEU A 25 -6.63 8.81 8.11
C LEU A 25 -6.19 8.74 9.58
N THR A 26 -6.88 7.96 10.38
CA THR A 26 -6.57 7.77 11.81
C THR A 26 -6.48 6.28 12.16
N VAL A 27 -5.77 5.95 13.23
CA VAL A 27 -5.72 4.58 13.76
C VAL A 27 -7.13 4.05 14.08
N LYS A 28 -8.04 4.91 14.55
CA LYS A 28 -9.43 4.54 14.82
C LYS A 28 -10.17 4.09 13.55
N GLU A 29 -9.93 4.76 12.44
CA GLU A 29 -10.52 4.39 11.14
C GLU A 29 -9.93 3.08 10.61
N VAL A 30 -8.61 2.90 10.73
CA VAL A 30 -7.97 1.61 10.39
C VAL A 30 -8.59 0.47 11.20
N LYS A 31 -8.79 0.65 12.51
CA LYS A 31 -9.48 -0.33 13.37
C LYS A 31 -10.90 -0.61 12.89
N LYS A 32 -11.65 0.43 12.53
CA LYS A 32 -13.03 0.29 12.00
C LYS A 32 -13.04 -0.58 10.74
N ALA A 33 -12.16 -0.28 9.79
CA ALA A 33 -12.04 -1.04 8.55
C ALA A 33 -11.64 -2.51 8.83
N THR A 34 -10.63 -2.75 9.68
CA THR A 34 -10.15 -4.08 10.03
C THR A 34 -11.26 -4.93 10.66
N LYS A 35 -12.01 -4.40 11.62
CA LYS A 35 -13.12 -5.12 12.24
C LYS A 35 -14.23 -5.49 11.25
N ALA A 36 -14.47 -4.65 10.27
CA ALA A 36 -15.44 -4.93 9.21
C ALA A 36 -14.91 -5.98 8.24
N LEU A 37 -13.60 -5.98 7.93
CA LEU A 37 -12.95 -7.02 7.13
C LEU A 37 -13.05 -8.40 7.80
N TRP A 38 -12.83 -8.50 9.11
CA TRP A 38 -13.02 -9.75 9.83
C TRP A 38 -14.44 -10.31 9.69
N LYS A 39 -15.45 -9.43 9.75
CA LYS A 39 -16.87 -9.84 9.55
C LYS A 39 -17.13 -10.33 8.12
N ALA A 40 -16.33 -9.87 7.14
CA ALA A 40 -16.39 -10.33 5.76
C ALA A 40 -15.54 -11.59 5.49
N GLY A 41 -14.84 -12.12 6.51
CA GLY A 41 -14.00 -13.32 6.39
C GLY A 41 -12.54 -13.05 6.03
N VAL A 42 -12.14 -11.79 5.85
CA VAL A 42 -10.75 -11.37 5.61
C VAL A 42 -10.07 -11.19 6.95
N THR A 43 -9.21 -12.13 7.32
CA THR A 43 -8.53 -12.12 8.63
C THR A 43 -7.18 -11.40 8.61
N SER A 44 -6.56 -11.33 7.43
CA SER A 44 -5.27 -10.65 7.25
C SER A 44 -5.25 -9.90 5.92
N TYR A 45 -4.56 -8.76 5.86
CA TYR A 45 -4.58 -7.93 4.67
C TYR A 45 -3.37 -7.01 4.56
N PHE A 46 -3.18 -6.45 3.36
CA PHE A 46 -2.25 -5.38 3.05
C PHE A 46 -3.04 -4.10 2.75
N PRO A 47 -3.11 -3.14 3.69
CA PRO A 47 -3.65 -1.82 3.35
C PRO A 47 -2.80 -1.21 2.25
N THR A 48 -3.48 -0.70 1.21
CA THR A 48 -2.87 -0.19 0.00
C THR A 48 -2.94 1.33 -0.03
N ILE A 49 -1.79 1.98 -0.18
CA ILE A 49 -1.67 3.41 -0.44
C ILE A 49 -1.45 3.60 -1.94
N ILE A 50 -2.40 4.29 -2.58
CA ILE A 50 -2.33 4.59 -4.01
C ILE A 50 -1.56 5.91 -4.26
N THR A 51 -1.19 6.13 -5.51
CA THR A 51 -0.55 7.34 -6.02
C THR A 51 -1.22 8.61 -5.52
N SER A 52 -0.52 9.41 -4.74
CA SER A 52 -0.99 10.71 -4.24
C SER A 52 0.17 11.66 -3.94
N ASP A 53 -0.13 12.78 -3.29
CA ASP A 53 0.89 13.68 -2.78
C ASP A 53 1.83 12.96 -1.82
N PHE A 54 3.13 13.24 -1.94
CA PHE A 54 4.18 12.55 -1.18
C PHE A 54 4.01 12.69 0.34
N SER A 55 3.68 13.89 0.81
CA SER A 55 3.48 14.15 2.24
C SER A 55 2.31 13.35 2.77
N ARG A 56 1.22 13.26 2.00
CA ARG A 56 0.06 12.45 2.36
C ARG A 56 0.38 10.96 2.43
N MET A 57 1.12 10.43 1.45
CA MET A 57 1.55 9.02 1.49
C MET A 57 2.37 8.74 2.76
N LYS A 58 3.32 9.61 3.11
CA LYS A 58 4.11 9.49 4.35
C LYS A 58 3.25 9.50 5.60
N GLU A 59 2.32 10.45 5.71
CA GLU A 59 1.39 10.56 6.84
C GLU A 59 0.56 9.28 6.99
N ASN A 60 -0.02 8.80 5.90
CA ASN A 60 -0.87 7.61 5.93
C ASN A 60 -0.07 6.35 6.27
N PHE A 61 1.13 6.16 5.72
CA PHE A 61 2.02 5.07 6.15
C PHE A 61 2.38 5.14 7.62
N SER A 62 2.63 6.33 8.16
CA SER A 62 2.88 6.51 9.60
C SER A 62 1.69 6.10 10.45
N VAL A 63 0.46 6.41 10.00
CA VAL A 63 -0.77 5.99 10.69
C VAL A 63 -0.94 4.47 10.61
N LEU A 64 -0.74 3.87 9.44
CA LEU A 64 -0.81 2.42 9.26
C LEU A 64 0.23 1.68 10.11
N ALA A 65 1.46 2.22 10.19
CA ALA A 65 2.52 1.65 11.04
C ALA A 65 2.19 1.71 12.53
N LYS A 66 1.49 2.77 12.98
CA LYS A 66 0.95 2.86 14.35
C LYS A 66 -0.17 1.84 14.56
N ALA A 67 -1.10 1.73 13.61
CA ALA A 67 -2.21 0.77 13.67
C ALA A 67 -1.72 -0.68 13.72
N MET A 68 -0.69 -1.03 12.93
CA MET A 68 -0.10 -2.36 12.91
C MET A 68 0.48 -2.80 14.28
N LYS A 69 0.91 -1.84 15.11
CA LYS A 69 1.42 -2.08 16.47
C LYS A 69 0.32 -2.23 17.51
N ASP A 70 -0.94 -1.95 17.15
CA ASP A 70 -2.06 -2.04 18.09
C ASP A 70 -2.36 -3.49 18.42
N PRO A 71 -2.36 -3.88 19.72
CA PRO A 71 -2.59 -5.26 20.14
C PRO A 71 -3.93 -5.87 19.64
N GLU A 72 -4.96 -5.01 19.47
CA GLU A 72 -6.27 -5.44 18.96
C GLU A 72 -6.21 -5.87 17.48
N LEU A 73 -5.25 -5.32 16.71
CA LEU A 73 -5.07 -5.61 15.29
C LEU A 73 -3.95 -6.62 15.01
N LYS A 74 -3.42 -7.25 16.06
CA LYS A 74 -2.31 -8.20 15.95
C LYS A 74 -2.59 -9.27 14.88
N ASN A 75 -1.63 -9.46 13.97
CA ASN A 75 -1.67 -10.42 12.86
C ASN A 75 -2.70 -10.11 11.75
N SER A 76 -3.41 -8.98 11.80
CA SER A 76 -4.34 -8.61 10.73
C SER A 76 -3.65 -7.82 9.61
N ILE A 77 -2.72 -6.94 9.94
CA ILE A 77 -1.92 -6.19 8.95
C ILE A 77 -0.57 -6.90 8.81
N LEU A 78 -0.35 -7.53 7.66
CA LEU A 78 0.86 -8.33 7.41
C LEU A 78 2.00 -7.51 6.79
N GLY A 79 1.70 -6.36 6.26
CA GLY A 79 2.57 -5.42 5.58
C GLY A 79 1.73 -4.40 4.85
N PHE A 80 2.37 -3.53 4.06
CA PHE A 80 1.70 -2.51 3.27
C PHE A 80 1.98 -2.71 1.80
N HIS A 81 1.02 -2.33 0.98
CA HIS A 81 1.15 -2.23 -0.46
C HIS A 81 1.24 -0.76 -0.87
N LEU A 82 2.27 -0.42 -1.62
CA LEU A 82 2.41 0.87 -2.29
C LEU A 82 2.04 0.70 -3.78
N GLU A 83 0.90 1.22 -4.21
CA GLU A 83 0.43 1.15 -5.59
C GLU A 83 0.76 2.46 -6.33
N GLY A 84 1.82 2.44 -7.09
CA GLY A 84 2.46 3.65 -7.61
C GLY A 84 3.30 4.36 -6.53
N PRO A 85 3.73 5.59 -6.74
CA PRO A 85 3.43 6.53 -7.83
C PRO A 85 4.22 6.27 -9.12
N TYR A 86 5.04 5.26 -9.15
CA TYR A 86 5.93 4.88 -10.24
C TYR A 86 5.18 4.05 -11.28
N ILE A 87 4.19 4.65 -11.90
CA ILE A 87 3.26 4.03 -12.86
C ILE A 87 3.11 4.92 -14.10
N SER A 88 2.63 4.33 -15.19
CA SER A 88 2.45 5.03 -16.45
C SER A 88 1.60 6.30 -16.31
N PRO A 89 2.02 7.45 -16.88
CA PRO A 89 1.21 8.67 -16.92
C PRO A 89 0.15 8.64 -18.05
N ILE A 90 0.15 7.59 -18.88
CA ILE A 90 -0.70 7.47 -20.06
C ILE A 90 -2.12 7.07 -19.63
N ASP A 91 -3.12 7.77 -20.19
CA ASP A 91 -4.53 7.45 -19.96
C ASP A 91 -4.85 6.03 -20.45
N GLY A 92 -5.63 5.31 -19.67
CA GLY A 92 -5.89 3.89 -19.87
C GLY A 92 -5.00 3.04 -18.97
N PHE A 93 -3.69 3.08 -19.14
CA PHE A 93 -2.73 2.34 -18.28
C PHE A 93 -2.73 2.86 -16.84
N ARG A 94 -2.77 4.17 -16.70
CA ARG A 94 -2.80 4.84 -15.39
C ARG A 94 -4.03 4.50 -14.55
N GLY A 95 -5.15 4.11 -15.17
CA GLY A 95 -6.40 3.86 -14.45
C GLY A 95 -6.90 5.12 -13.71
N ALA A 96 -7.35 4.94 -12.49
CA ALA A 96 -7.91 6.01 -11.65
C ALA A 96 -6.85 6.90 -10.96
N HIS A 97 -5.57 6.58 -11.07
CA HIS A 97 -4.51 7.36 -10.44
C HIS A 97 -4.40 8.77 -11.06
N LEU A 98 -4.16 9.78 -10.22
CA LEU A 98 -4.07 11.16 -10.69
C LEU A 98 -2.73 11.40 -11.41
N LYS A 99 -2.77 11.75 -12.70
CA LYS A 99 -1.60 11.99 -13.56
C LYS A 99 -0.55 12.90 -12.93
N LYS A 100 -0.97 13.96 -12.25
CA LYS A 100 -0.05 14.93 -11.62
C LYS A 100 0.85 14.36 -10.54
N TYR A 101 0.55 13.16 -10.04
CA TYR A 101 1.33 12.48 -9.01
C TYR A 101 2.08 11.26 -9.54
N THR A 102 1.83 10.81 -10.77
CA THR A 102 2.64 9.76 -11.40
C THR A 102 4.02 10.29 -11.76
N ARG A 103 5.04 9.48 -11.64
CA ARG A 103 6.43 9.86 -11.87
C ARG A 103 7.36 8.68 -12.06
N GLU A 104 8.54 8.96 -12.56
CA GLU A 104 9.62 7.99 -12.66
C GLU A 104 10.03 7.46 -11.27
N PRO A 105 10.51 6.22 -11.17
CA PRO A 105 10.99 5.64 -9.92
C PRO A 105 12.09 6.47 -9.26
N ASN A 106 11.94 6.73 -7.97
CA ASN A 106 12.92 7.44 -7.16
C ASN A 106 13.24 6.64 -5.89
N TRP A 107 14.47 6.14 -5.83
CA TRP A 107 14.89 5.28 -4.71
C TRP A 107 14.88 5.98 -3.36
N GLN A 108 15.33 7.25 -3.30
CA GLN A 108 15.36 8.00 -2.04
C GLN A 108 13.94 8.29 -1.54
N GLU A 109 13.03 8.65 -2.44
CA GLU A 109 11.62 8.84 -2.10
C GLU A 109 11.01 7.55 -1.55
N PHE A 110 11.29 6.41 -2.18
CA PHE A 110 10.83 5.11 -1.68
C PHE A 110 11.40 4.79 -0.29
N LEU A 111 12.67 5.06 -0.03
CA LEU A 111 13.26 4.87 1.30
C LEU A 111 12.60 5.76 2.36
N ASP A 112 12.22 6.99 2.01
CA ASP A 112 11.51 7.87 2.92
C ASP A 112 10.10 7.37 3.24
N LEU A 113 9.41 6.76 2.27
CA LEU A 113 8.14 6.07 2.49
C LEU A 113 8.31 4.81 3.35
N GLN A 114 9.36 4.00 3.09
CA GLN A 114 9.70 2.84 3.93
C GLN A 114 9.97 3.24 5.37
N ASN A 115 10.69 4.34 5.59
CA ASN A 115 10.93 4.87 6.93
C ASN A 115 9.61 5.27 7.61
N ALA A 116 8.72 5.98 6.93
CA ALA A 116 7.41 6.34 7.44
C ALA A 116 6.54 5.11 7.76
N ALA A 117 6.65 4.07 6.93
CA ALA A 117 6.01 2.76 7.08
C ALA A 117 6.67 1.86 8.14
N ASN A 118 7.71 2.32 8.83
CA ASN A 118 8.53 1.50 9.74
C ASN A 118 9.01 0.20 9.06
N HIS A 119 9.45 0.29 7.79
CA HIS A 119 9.95 -0.81 6.95
C HIS A 119 8.92 -1.93 6.68
N ASN A 120 7.64 -1.59 6.64
CA ASN A 120 6.56 -2.55 6.41
C ASN A 120 5.90 -2.44 5.02
N ILE A 121 6.45 -1.65 4.08
CA ILE A 121 6.06 -1.79 2.67
C ILE A 121 6.67 -3.10 2.19
N LYS A 122 5.81 -4.09 1.92
CA LYS A 122 6.21 -5.44 1.51
C LYS A 122 5.88 -5.73 0.06
N LEU A 123 4.99 -4.93 -0.53
CA LEU A 123 4.56 -5.04 -1.92
C LEU A 123 4.54 -3.64 -2.53
N ILE A 124 5.03 -3.53 -3.77
CA ILE A 124 4.95 -2.31 -4.55
C ILE A 124 4.50 -2.63 -5.98
N THR A 125 3.62 -1.81 -6.55
CA THR A 125 3.25 -1.88 -7.97
C THR A 125 3.98 -0.81 -8.76
N VAL A 126 4.66 -1.23 -9.83
CA VAL A 126 5.52 -0.39 -10.68
C VAL A 126 5.25 -0.68 -12.15
N ALA A 127 5.25 0.36 -13.00
CA ALA A 127 5.26 0.22 -14.45
C ALA A 127 6.71 -0.01 -14.94
N PRO A 128 7.01 -1.17 -15.54
CA PRO A 128 8.39 -1.56 -15.84
C PRO A 128 9.00 -0.78 -17.01
N GLU A 129 8.19 -0.11 -17.84
CA GLU A 129 8.63 0.69 -18.98
C GLU A 129 9.18 2.08 -18.61
N LEU A 130 9.00 2.51 -17.36
CA LEU A 130 9.50 3.80 -16.90
C LEU A 130 11.03 3.84 -16.84
N ASN A 131 11.60 5.02 -17.08
CA ASN A 131 13.04 5.18 -16.98
C ASN A 131 13.55 4.84 -15.58
N GLY A 132 14.58 4.01 -15.48
CA GLY A 132 15.15 3.55 -14.21
C GLY A 132 14.31 2.51 -13.46
N ALA A 133 13.19 2.03 -14.03
CA ALA A 133 12.32 1.06 -13.36
C ALA A 133 13.04 -0.26 -13.09
N ILE A 134 13.84 -0.78 -14.01
CA ILE A 134 14.56 -2.05 -13.84
C ILE A 134 15.52 -1.97 -12.65
N GLU A 135 16.35 -0.93 -12.60
CA GLU A 135 17.28 -0.73 -11.47
C GLU A 135 16.52 -0.56 -10.13
N PHE A 136 15.40 0.15 -10.16
CA PHE A 136 14.55 0.33 -8.98
C PHE A 136 13.94 -1.00 -8.51
N ILE A 137 13.45 -1.84 -9.44
CA ILE A 137 12.90 -3.18 -9.16
C ILE A 137 13.96 -4.06 -8.52
N GLU A 138 15.20 -4.06 -9.08
CA GLU A 138 16.32 -4.81 -8.50
C GLU A 138 16.62 -4.37 -7.06
N LYS A 139 16.64 -3.06 -6.79
CA LYS A 139 16.82 -2.53 -5.42
C LYS A 139 15.70 -2.96 -4.49
N CYS A 140 14.44 -2.92 -4.92
CA CYS A 140 13.30 -3.36 -4.13
C CYS A 140 13.40 -4.85 -3.78
N THR A 141 13.67 -5.69 -4.76
CA THR A 141 13.79 -7.15 -4.56
C THR A 141 14.96 -7.52 -3.66
N ASN A 142 16.10 -6.82 -3.78
CA ASN A 142 17.28 -7.04 -2.94
C ASN A 142 17.02 -6.76 -1.45
N ILE A 143 16.07 -5.90 -1.12
CA ILE A 143 15.65 -5.65 0.28
C ILE A 143 14.39 -6.44 0.68
N GLY A 144 13.98 -7.42 -0.12
CA GLY A 144 12.86 -8.32 0.17
C GLY A 144 11.47 -7.72 -0.06
N VAL A 145 11.35 -6.65 -0.86
CA VAL A 145 10.07 -6.10 -1.29
C VAL A 145 9.62 -6.81 -2.56
N ILE A 146 8.40 -7.32 -2.54
CA ILE A 146 7.77 -7.96 -3.71
C ILE A 146 7.37 -6.85 -4.69
N VAL A 147 7.69 -7.02 -5.96
CA VAL A 147 7.30 -6.08 -7.00
C VAL A 147 6.22 -6.71 -7.88
N SER A 148 5.08 -6.03 -7.98
CA SER A 148 4.02 -6.30 -8.94
C SER A 148 4.19 -5.38 -10.14
N LEU A 149 4.15 -5.93 -11.34
CA LEU A 149 4.12 -5.14 -12.57
C LEU A 149 2.66 -4.75 -12.85
N GLY A 150 2.39 -3.47 -13.01
CA GLY A 150 1.05 -2.99 -13.25
C GLY A 150 0.99 -1.51 -13.64
N HIS A 151 -0.14 -1.13 -14.19
CA HIS A 151 -0.35 0.23 -14.70
C HIS A 151 0.68 0.65 -15.77
N HIS A 152 0.90 -0.26 -16.76
CA HIS A 152 1.91 -0.15 -17.82
C HIS A 152 1.34 -0.51 -19.19
#